data_a4dc5cdf816da04554b0156dc7454d97
#
_entry.id   a4dc5cdf816da04554b0156dc7454d97
#
_cell.length_a   1.000
_cell.length_b   1.000
_cell.length_c   1.000
_cell.angle_alpha   90.00
_cell.angle_beta   90.00
_cell.angle_gamma   90.00
#
_symmetry.space_group_name_H-M   'P 1'
#
loop_
_entity.id
_entity.type
_entity.pdbx_description
1 polymer ?
#
loop_
_entity_poly.entity_id
_entity_poly.type
_entity_poly.pdbx_seq_one_letter_code
_entity_poly.pdbx_strand_id
1 'polypeptide(L)'
;AMVQDGFDPALIHGCHNRTVVIDAHLGERENKQIDVIEAHGLRNVHLYEGEEWIPVREAVGDLADKFLVLGDVYPQGFSIPRRFIGENIIHLPTVKNHIFTTTTGAMKNAFGGLLNEHRHWTHPVIHETLVDLLMIQQHIHRGVFAVMDGTFAGDGPGPRCMRPYVKDVILASSDQVAIDAVAARMMGYDPMSIKFIRTAHDLGLGCGDPREIEIVGDAAAAEERWDFTDPTEE
;
A
#
# COMPACT_ATOMS: atom_id res chain seq x y z
N ALA A 1 -18.75 -4.94 7.02
CA ALA A 1 -18.13 -4.97 8.34
C ALA A 1 -18.28 -3.60 9.03
N MET A 2 -17.49 -2.55 8.73
CA MET A 2 -17.47 -1.27 9.46
C MET A 2 -18.88 -0.68 9.72
N VAL A 3 -19.74 -0.58 8.70
CA VAL A 3 -21.12 -0.09 8.85
C VAL A 3 -21.93 -0.99 9.77
N GLN A 4 -21.76 -2.31 9.69
CA GLN A 4 -22.43 -3.27 10.59
C GLN A 4 -21.93 -3.15 12.03
N ASP A 5 -20.68 -2.73 12.22
CA ASP A 5 -20.05 -2.51 13.52
C ASP A 5 -20.35 -1.10 14.09
N GLY A 6 -21.22 -0.33 13.41
CA GLY A 6 -21.74 0.95 13.90
C GLY A 6 -20.95 2.19 13.46
N PHE A 7 -20.00 2.06 12.53
CA PHE A 7 -19.35 3.24 11.93
C PHE A 7 -20.34 3.98 11.02
N ASP A 8 -20.35 5.30 11.12
CA ASP A 8 -21.18 6.15 10.26
C ASP A 8 -20.66 6.09 8.80
N PRO A 9 -21.49 5.63 7.84
CA PRO A 9 -21.11 5.57 6.43
C PRO A 9 -20.63 6.92 5.87
N ALA A 10 -21.17 8.04 6.37
CA ALA A 10 -20.80 9.39 5.95
C ALA A 10 -19.34 9.74 6.30
N LEU A 11 -18.73 9.02 7.27
CA LEU A 11 -17.34 9.20 7.69
C LEU A 11 -16.41 8.17 7.06
N ILE A 12 -16.90 7.26 6.22
CA ILE A 12 -16.11 6.28 5.50
C ILE A 12 -15.95 6.75 4.06
N HIS A 13 -14.71 6.96 3.63
CA HIS A 13 -14.40 7.51 2.32
C HIS A 13 -13.58 6.52 1.49
N GLY A 14 -14.03 6.21 0.27
CA GLY A 14 -13.18 5.65 -0.78
C GLY A 14 -12.30 6.78 -1.34
N CYS A 15 -10.98 6.59 -1.36
CA CYS A 15 -10.07 7.61 -1.84
C CYS A 15 -9.25 7.11 -3.04
N HIS A 16 -9.29 7.86 -4.13
CA HIS A 16 -8.60 7.54 -5.38
C HIS A 16 -7.68 8.68 -5.81
N ASN A 17 -6.51 8.32 -6.36
CA ASN A 17 -5.59 9.29 -6.91
C ASN A 17 -5.48 9.10 -8.43
N ARG A 18 -5.03 10.14 -9.13
CA ARG A 18 -4.73 10.09 -10.55
C ARG A 18 -3.63 9.07 -10.82
N THR A 19 -3.79 8.29 -11.88
CA THR A 19 -2.73 7.44 -12.42
C THR A 19 -2.45 7.81 -13.88
N VAL A 20 -1.23 7.54 -14.35
CA VAL A 20 -0.84 7.76 -15.75
C VAL A 20 -1.32 6.66 -16.68
N VAL A 21 -1.90 5.59 -16.13
CA VAL A 21 -2.23 4.35 -16.85
C VAL A 21 -3.72 4.22 -17.11
N ILE A 22 -4.52 4.57 -16.10
CA ILE A 22 -5.97 4.46 -16.16
C ILE A 22 -6.59 5.62 -15.37
N ASP A 23 -7.66 6.16 -15.90
CA ASP A 23 -8.49 7.12 -15.18
C ASP A 23 -9.14 6.46 -13.97
N ALA A 24 -9.17 7.15 -12.81
CA ALA A 24 -9.69 6.56 -11.58
C ALA A 24 -11.19 6.24 -11.68
N HIS A 25 -11.98 7.09 -12.34
CA HIS A 25 -13.41 6.83 -12.55
C HIS A 25 -13.66 5.60 -13.44
N LEU A 26 -12.80 5.37 -14.44
CA LEU A 26 -12.86 4.15 -15.22
C LEU A 26 -12.47 2.93 -14.36
N GLY A 27 -11.36 3.04 -13.61
CA GLY A 27 -10.86 1.96 -12.77
C GLY A 27 -11.88 1.49 -11.73
N GLU A 28 -12.53 2.41 -11.04
CA GLU A 28 -13.52 2.09 -10.01
C GLU A 28 -14.80 1.43 -10.57
N ARG A 29 -15.21 1.79 -11.82
CA ARG A 29 -16.31 1.12 -12.51
C ARG A 29 -15.93 -0.29 -12.94
N GLU A 30 -14.78 -0.45 -13.59
CA GLU A 30 -14.33 -1.75 -14.09
C GLU A 30 -14.08 -2.75 -12.97
N ASN A 31 -13.56 -2.28 -11.83
CA ASN A 31 -13.36 -3.07 -10.61
C ASN A 31 -14.61 -3.19 -9.73
N LYS A 32 -15.73 -2.57 -10.13
CA LYS A 32 -17.00 -2.55 -9.37
C LYS A 32 -16.88 -1.94 -7.95
N GLN A 33 -15.87 -1.15 -7.72
CA GLN A 33 -15.68 -0.46 -6.44
C GLN A 33 -16.80 0.58 -6.22
N ILE A 34 -17.21 1.27 -7.28
CA ILE A 34 -18.27 2.27 -7.19
C ILE A 34 -19.60 1.64 -6.77
N ASP A 35 -19.91 0.43 -7.22
CA ASP A 35 -21.13 -0.29 -6.84
C ASP A 35 -21.18 -0.53 -5.32
N VAL A 36 -20.04 -0.86 -4.72
CA VAL A 36 -19.93 -1.07 -3.26
C VAL A 36 -20.03 0.25 -2.51
N ILE A 37 -19.38 1.30 -2.98
CA ILE A 37 -19.41 2.64 -2.39
C ILE A 37 -20.85 3.17 -2.37
N GLU A 38 -21.56 3.10 -3.48
CA GLU A 38 -22.94 3.55 -3.62
C GLU A 38 -23.90 2.70 -2.79
N ALA A 39 -23.79 1.37 -2.83
CA ALA A 39 -24.65 0.45 -2.10
C ALA A 39 -24.60 0.66 -0.58
N HIS A 40 -23.47 1.15 -0.06
CA HIS A 40 -23.30 1.42 1.36
C HIS A 40 -23.37 2.90 1.73
N GLY A 41 -23.67 3.79 0.79
CA GLY A 41 -23.78 5.24 1.04
C GLY A 41 -22.46 5.88 1.48
N LEU A 42 -21.33 5.33 1.05
CA LEU A 42 -20.01 5.85 1.37
C LEU A 42 -19.67 7.06 0.49
N ARG A 43 -18.78 7.93 0.96
CA ARG A 43 -18.28 9.04 0.15
C ARG A 43 -17.18 8.57 -0.79
N ASN A 44 -17.29 8.87 -2.08
CA ASN A 44 -16.22 8.66 -3.06
C ASN A 44 -15.43 9.95 -3.26
N VAL A 45 -14.09 9.88 -3.17
CA VAL A 45 -13.19 11.04 -3.21
C VAL A 45 -12.08 10.80 -4.23
N HIS A 46 -11.95 11.71 -5.19
CA HIS A 46 -10.85 11.76 -6.12
C HIS A 46 -9.89 12.87 -5.69
N LEU A 47 -8.71 12.49 -5.22
CA LEU A 47 -7.75 13.40 -4.57
C LEU A 47 -7.26 14.54 -5.45
N TYR A 48 -7.43 14.45 -6.76
CA TYR A 48 -7.09 15.48 -7.75
C TYR A 48 -8.27 16.36 -8.17
N GLU A 49 -9.46 16.17 -7.59
CA GLU A 49 -10.68 16.90 -7.89
C GLU A 49 -11.09 17.78 -6.71
N GLY A 50 -10.40 18.92 -6.55
CA GLY A 50 -10.77 19.90 -5.53
C GLY A 50 -10.30 19.62 -4.11
N GLU A 51 -9.52 18.56 -3.88
CA GLU A 51 -8.90 18.31 -2.59
C GLU A 51 -7.65 19.19 -2.41
N GLU A 52 -7.44 19.64 -1.17
CA GLU A 52 -6.28 20.44 -0.84
C GLU A 52 -5.03 19.59 -0.70
N TRP A 53 -3.95 20.00 -1.34
CA TRP A 53 -2.62 19.43 -1.20
C TRP A 53 -1.72 20.41 -0.48
N ILE A 54 -1.01 19.97 0.54
CA ILE A 54 -0.10 20.80 1.36
C ILE A 54 1.32 20.30 1.23
N PRO A 55 2.32 21.18 1.41
CA PRO A 55 3.72 20.78 1.48
C PRO A 55 3.92 19.69 2.55
N VAL A 56 4.64 18.63 2.20
CA VAL A 56 4.87 17.51 3.15
C VAL A 56 5.52 17.99 4.44
N ARG A 57 6.44 18.96 4.39
CA ARG A 57 7.10 19.53 5.57
C ARG A 57 6.12 20.21 6.54
N GLU A 58 5.02 20.76 6.04
CA GLU A 58 3.95 21.29 6.90
C GLU A 58 3.29 20.19 7.73
N ALA A 59 3.15 19.00 7.14
CA ALA A 59 2.50 17.86 7.80
C ALA A 59 3.43 17.10 8.75
N VAL A 60 4.71 16.96 8.40
CA VAL A 60 5.63 16.06 9.13
C VAL A 60 6.78 16.77 9.83
N GLY A 61 6.92 18.09 9.65
CA GLY A 61 7.98 18.89 10.30
C GLY A 61 9.39 18.36 10.03
N ASP A 62 10.18 18.21 11.07
CA ASP A 62 11.58 17.76 11.03
C ASP A 62 11.75 16.30 10.58
N LEU A 63 10.67 15.50 10.50
CA LEU A 63 10.74 14.17 9.94
C LEU A 63 11.17 14.21 8.47
N ALA A 64 10.82 15.29 7.74
CA ALA A 64 11.22 15.46 6.35
C ALA A 64 12.75 15.48 6.13
N ASP A 65 13.54 15.84 7.15
CA ASP A 65 15.01 15.83 7.09
C ASP A 65 15.60 14.42 7.29
N LYS A 66 14.76 13.44 7.64
CA LYS A 66 15.13 12.04 7.84
C LYS A 66 14.75 11.14 6.69
N PHE A 67 14.14 11.67 5.64
CA PHE A 67 13.79 10.88 4.46
C PHE A 67 15.05 10.29 3.82
N LEU A 68 14.94 9.05 3.39
CA LEU A 68 16.05 8.32 2.77
C LEU A 68 16.35 8.86 1.37
N VAL A 69 15.31 9.20 0.60
CA VAL A 69 15.44 9.60 -0.81
C VAL A 69 14.47 10.68 -1.26
N LEU A 70 13.32 10.87 -0.60
CA LEU A 70 12.31 11.80 -1.11
C LEU A 70 12.79 13.25 -1.11
N GLY A 71 13.71 13.63 -0.21
CA GLY A 71 14.35 14.94 -0.22
C GLY A 71 15.23 15.17 -1.45
N ASP A 72 15.92 14.15 -1.91
CA ASP A 72 16.79 14.21 -3.10
C ASP A 72 15.98 14.18 -4.40
N VAL A 73 14.93 13.33 -4.46
CA VAL A 73 14.05 13.24 -5.62
C VAL A 73 13.25 14.53 -5.82
N TYR A 74 12.83 15.15 -4.71
CA TYR A 74 12.05 16.38 -4.71
C TYR A 74 12.77 17.52 -3.94
N PRO A 75 13.86 18.08 -4.48
CA PRO A 75 14.67 19.07 -3.76
C PRO A 75 13.93 20.39 -3.47
N GLN A 76 12.82 20.63 -4.15
CA GLN A 76 11.92 21.75 -3.87
C GLN A 76 10.73 21.36 -2.98
N GLY A 77 10.75 20.11 -2.45
CA GLY A 77 9.65 19.53 -1.70
C GLY A 77 8.55 18.95 -2.60
N PHE A 78 7.63 18.26 -1.97
CA PHE A 78 6.42 17.74 -2.61
C PHE A 78 5.23 17.93 -1.69
N SER A 79 4.03 17.77 -2.22
CA SER A 79 2.78 17.92 -1.47
C SER A 79 2.08 16.59 -1.29
N ILE A 80 1.31 16.48 -0.20
CA ILE A 80 0.45 15.36 0.14
C ILE A 80 -0.99 15.87 0.37
N PRO A 81 -2.01 15.01 0.24
CA PRO A 81 -3.38 15.42 0.51
C PRO A 81 -3.58 15.80 1.98
N ARG A 82 -4.05 17.02 2.25
CA ARG A 82 -4.38 17.49 3.61
C ARG A 82 -5.39 16.56 4.30
N ARG A 83 -6.30 15.97 3.54
CA ARG A 83 -7.35 15.06 3.99
C ARG A 83 -6.84 13.91 4.86
N PHE A 84 -5.62 13.45 4.64
CA PHE A 84 -5.08 12.28 5.36
C PHE A 84 -4.56 12.60 6.76
N ILE A 85 -4.35 13.89 7.09
CA ILE A 85 -3.76 14.27 8.36
C ILE A 85 -4.75 14.07 9.51
N GLY A 86 -4.37 13.25 10.48
CA GLY A 86 -5.17 12.93 11.66
C GLY A 86 -6.30 11.93 11.42
N GLU A 87 -6.42 11.38 10.19
CA GLU A 87 -7.41 10.37 9.86
C GLU A 87 -6.87 8.94 10.07
N ASN A 88 -7.78 7.98 10.21
CA ASN A 88 -7.43 6.57 10.11
C ASN A 88 -7.41 6.15 8.64
N ILE A 89 -6.48 5.29 8.26
CA ILE A 89 -6.38 4.74 6.92
C ILE A 89 -6.50 3.23 6.92
N ILE A 90 -7.28 2.69 5.97
CA ILE A 90 -7.32 1.25 5.69
C ILE A 90 -6.82 1.06 4.27
N HIS A 91 -5.70 0.36 4.13
CA HIS A 91 -5.20 -0.06 2.83
C HIS A 91 -5.89 -1.34 2.37
N LEU A 92 -6.29 -1.38 1.10
CA LEU A 92 -6.94 -2.53 0.47
C LEU A 92 -6.09 -3.01 -0.73
N PRO A 93 -4.84 -3.47 -0.52
CA PRO A 93 -4.00 -3.97 -1.59
C PRO A 93 -4.41 -5.37 -2.02
N THR A 94 -3.89 -5.79 -3.19
CA THR A 94 -3.99 -7.17 -3.69
C THR A 94 -2.63 -7.83 -3.64
N VAL A 95 -2.59 -9.12 -3.31
CA VAL A 95 -1.37 -9.94 -3.37
C VAL A 95 -0.94 -10.11 -4.81
N LYS A 96 0.21 -9.55 -5.19
CA LYS A 96 0.73 -9.65 -6.56
C LYS A 96 2.19 -9.28 -6.70
N ASN A 97 2.81 -9.78 -7.75
CA ASN A 97 4.15 -9.42 -8.20
C ASN A 97 4.23 -7.99 -8.73
N HIS A 98 5.46 -7.45 -8.75
CA HIS A 98 5.77 -6.16 -9.35
C HIS A 98 7.22 -6.09 -9.81
N ILE A 99 7.44 -5.69 -11.07
CA ILE A 99 8.75 -5.68 -11.74
C ILE A 99 9.85 -4.83 -11.06
N PHE A 100 9.50 -3.85 -10.22
CA PHE A 100 10.49 -2.99 -9.54
C PHE A 100 10.65 -3.32 -8.06
N THR A 101 9.74 -4.06 -7.46
CA THR A 101 9.69 -4.25 -6.00
C THR A 101 9.45 -5.70 -5.61
N THR A 102 9.55 -6.64 -6.53
CA THR A 102 9.20 -8.07 -6.38
C THR A 102 7.72 -8.25 -6.03
N THR A 103 7.23 -7.58 -4.99
CA THR A 103 5.83 -7.61 -4.54
C THR A 103 5.21 -6.22 -4.51
N THR A 104 3.89 -6.12 -4.49
CA THR A 104 3.16 -4.85 -4.32
C THR A 104 2.85 -4.60 -2.86
N GLY A 105 1.89 -5.23 -2.25
CA GLY A 105 1.59 -5.15 -0.83
C GLY A 105 1.02 -3.84 -0.29
N ALA A 106 0.95 -3.77 1.04
CA ALA A 106 0.36 -2.66 1.80
C ALA A 106 1.25 -1.42 1.81
N MET A 107 2.57 -1.59 1.99
CA MET A 107 3.50 -0.45 1.96
C MET A 107 3.44 0.30 0.63
N LYS A 108 3.36 -0.44 -0.48
CA LYS A 108 3.30 0.17 -1.82
C LYS A 108 1.94 0.82 -2.13
N ASN A 109 0.89 0.50 -1.41
CA ASN A 109 -0.43 1.08 -1.65
C ASN A 109 -0.44 2.62 -1.43
N ALA A 110 0.32 3.11 -0.45
CA ALA A 110 0.50 4.54 -0.21
C ALA A 110 1.19 5.31 -1.35
N PHE A 111 1.99 4.63 -2.17
CA PHE A 111 2.62 5.23 -3.35
C PHE A 111 1.59 5.86 -4.30
N GLY A 112 0.45 5.22 -4.47
CA GLY A 112 -0.67 5.74 -5.25
C GLY A 112 -1.46 6.84 -4.54
N GLY A 113 -1.52 6.83 -3.21
CA GLY A 113 -2.36 7.73 -2.42
C GLY A 113 -1.67 9.02 -1.98
N LEU A 114 -0.42 8.93 -1.52
CA LEU A 114 0.29 10.06 -0.91
C LEU A 114 1.06 10.93 -1.92
N LEU A 115 1.61 10.33 -2.98
CA LEU A 115 2.40 11.08 -3.94
C LEU A 115 1.54 11.66 -5.07
N ASN A 116 1.95 12.83 -5.58
CA ASN A 116 1.33 13.52 -6.71
C ASN A 116 1.60 12.83 -8.06
N GLU A 117 1.27 13.48 -9.16
CA GLU A 117 1.46 12.99 -10.53
C GLU A 117 2.93 12.71 -10.90
N HIS A 118 3.89 13.28 -10.20
CA HIS A 118 5.33 13.08 -10.46
C HIS A 118 5.92 11.89 -9.68
N ARG A 119 5.11 11.08 -8.99
CA ARG A 119 5.56 9.93 -8.19
C ARG A 119 6.45 8.95 -8.94
N HIS A 120 6.30 8.84 -10.26
CA HIS A 120 7.13 7.96 -11.09
C HIS A 120 8.60 8.38 -11.15
N TRP A 121 8.96 9.60 -10.76
CA TRP A 121 10.37 10.01 -10.62
C TRP A 121 11.11 9.20 -9.56
N THR A 122 10.40 8.63 -8.61
CA THR A 122 10.98 7.81 -7.54
C THR A 122 11.23 6.35 -7.95
N HIS A 123 10.82 5.89 -9.14
CA HIS A 123 11.01 4.51 -9.55
C HIS A 123 12.45 3.99 -9.46
N PRO A 124 13.51 4.77 -9.79
CA PRO A 124 14.90 4.31 -9.61
C PRO A 124 15.29 4.04 -8.15
N VAL A 125 14.58 4.62 -7.19
CA VAL A 125 14.80 4.50 -5.74
C VAL A 125 13.52 4.07 -5.01
N ILE A 126 12.73 3.23 -5.68
CA ILE A 126 11.38 2.90 -5.22
C ILE A 126 11.36 2.22 -3.85
N HIS A 127 12.35 1.40 -3.53
CA HIS A 127 12.40 0.68 -2.25
C HIS A 127 12.52 1.66 -1.08
N GLU A 128 13.44 2.59 -1.15
CA GLU A 128 13.63 3.64 -0.14
C GLU A 128 12.42 4.59 -0.11
N THR A 129 11.84 4.88 -1.28
CA THR A 129 10.60 5.67 -1.37
C THR A 129 9.47 5.05 -0.56
N LEU A 130 9.28 3.72 -0.62
CA LEU A 130 8.23 3.04 0.13
C LEU A 130 8.46 3.15 1.65
N VAL A 131 9.72 3.13 2.08
CA VAL A 131 10.07 3.33 3.49
C VAL A 131 9.78 4.76 3.94
N ASP A 132 10.16 5.76 3.15
CA ASP A 132 9.82 7.16 3.44
C ASP A 132 8.31 7.38 3.52
N LEU A 133 7.54 6.77 2.61
CA LEU A 133 6.08 6.83 2.64
C LEU A 133 5.48 6.16 3.87
N LEU A 134 6.08 5.06 4.35
CA LEU A 134 5.67 4.43 5.60
C LEU A 134 5.93 5.35 6.80
N MET A 135 7.10 6.02 6.85
CA MET A 135 7.42 7.01 7.88
C MET A 135 6.40 8.15 7.89
N ILE A 136 6.04 8.67 6.72
CA ILE A 136 5.00 9.71 6.60
C ILE A 136 3.67 9.20 7.15
N GLN A 137 3.22 8.02 6.73
CA GLN A 137 1.96 7.45 7.17
C GLN A 137 1.88 7.28 8.69
N GLN A 138 2.92 6.71 9.29
CA GLN A 138 2.98 6.52 10.74
C GLN A 138 2.97 7.85 11.51
N HIS A 139 3.40 8.94 10.88
CA HIS A 139 3.41 10.27 11.47
C HIS A 139 2.06 10.98 11.35
N ILE A 140 1.41 10.92 10.17
CA ILE A 140 0.21 11.72 9.88
C ILE A 140 -1.11 11.05 10.25
N HIS A 141 -1.18 9.71 10.24
CA HIS A 141 -2.39 8.98 10.55
C HIS A 141 -2.51 8.67 12.05
N ARG A 142 -3.74 8.63 12.56
CA ARG A 142 -4.03 8.14 13.92
C ARG A 142 -3.93 6.63 14.03
N GLY A 143 -4.25 5.93 12.94
CA GLY A 143 -4.16 4.49 12.83
C GLY A 143 -4.02 4.08 11.37
N VAL A 144 -3.23 3.04 11.15
CA VAL A 144 -3.04 2.41 9.84
C VAL A 144 -3.41 0.95 9.97
N PHE A 145 -4.21 0.48 9.05
CA PHE A 145 -4.58 -0.92 8.95
C PHE A 145 -4.56 -1.35 7.49
N ALA A 146 -4.27 -2.61 7.24
CA ALA A 146 -4.29 -3.18 5.91
C ALA A 146 -5.15 -4.45 5.88
N VAL A 147 -5.98 -4.56 4.85
CA VAL A 147 -6.67 -5.80 4.49
C VAL A 147 -6.27 -6.13 3.06
N MET A 148 -5.48 -7.17 2.90
CA MET A 148 -4.89 -7.55 1.62
C MET A 148 -5.67 -8.70 1.01
N ASP A 149 -6.18 -8.47 -0.20
CA ASP A 149 -6.94 -9.45 -0.96
C ASP A 149 -6.00 -10.40 -1.72
N GLY A 150 -6.06 -11.68 -1.40
CA GLY A 150 -5.41 -12.77 -2.10
C GLY A 150 -6.42 -13.79 -2.63
N THR A 151 -7.70 -13.42 -2.77
CA THR A 151 -8.68 -14.29 -3.45
C THR A 151 -8.17 -14.67 -4.84
N PHE A 152 -7.71 -13.65 -5.59
CA PHE A 152 -6.96 -13.82 -6.83
C PHE A 152 -5.59 -13.15 -6.66
N ALA A 153 -4.54 -13.96 -6.53
CA ALA A 153 -3.18 -13.45 -6.50
C ALA A 153 -2.59 -13.37 -7.92
N GLY A 154 -1.73 -12.38 -8.15
CA GLY A 154 -1.13 -12.11 -9.46
C GLY A 154 0.35 -12.51 -9.54
N ASP A 155 0.69 -13.47 -10.41
CA ASP A 155 2.06 -13.88 -10.74
C ASP A 155 2.54 -13.27 -12.06
N GLY A 156 3.87 -13.18 -12.26
CA GLY A 156 4.51 -12.68 -13.48
C GLY A 156 4.83 -11.18 -13.45
N PRO A 157 5.19 -10.58 -14.60
CA PRO A 157 5.72 -9.22 -14.67
C PRO A 157 4.63 -8.16 -14.41
N GLY A 158 4.27 -8.04 -13.15
CA GLY A 158 3.27 -7.06 -12.69
C GLY A 158 3.75 -5.60 -12.78
N PRO A 159 2.83 -4.64 -12.82
CA PRO A 159 1.40 -4.80 -12.60
C PRO A 159 0.57 -5.07 -13.85
N ARG A 160 1.16 -5.08 -15.06
CA ARG A 160 0.38 -5.07 -16.32
C ARG A 160 0.17 -6.44 -16.96
N CYS A 161 1.10 -7.36 -16.79
CA CYS A 161 1.12 -8.67 -17.47
C CYS A 161 1.12 -9.82 -16.46
N MET A 162 0.16 -9.81 -15.54
CA MET A 162 0.05 -10.85 -14.52
C MET A 162 -0.86 -11.98 -14.93
N ARG A 163 -0.55 -13.17 -14.44
CA ARG A 163 -1.42 -14.36 -14.49
C ARG A 163 -2.16 -14.46 -13.16
N PRO A 164 -3.50 -14.48 -13.17
CA PRO A 164 -4.27 -14.64 -11.94
C PRO A 164 -4.30 -16.10 -11.48
N TYR A 165 -4.10 -16.31 -10.17
CA TYR A 165 -4.25 -17.60 -9.52
C TYR A 165 -5.24 -17.48 -8.37
N VAL A 166 -6.20 -18.40 -8.27
CA VAL A 166 -7.12 -18.48 -7.13
C VAL A 166 -6.33 -18.98 -5.92
N LYS A 167 -6.31 -18.19 -4.86
CA LYS A 167 -5.64 -18.52 -3.60
C LYS A 167 -6.58 -18.48 -2.40
N ASP A 168 -7.73 -17.81 -2.53
CA ASP A 168 -8.81 -17.74 -1.53
C ASP A 168 -8.34 -17.36 -0.11
N VAL A 169 -7.38 -16.41 -0.03
CA VAL A 169 -6.86 -15.91 1.23
C VAL A 169 -7.13 -14.42 1.38
N ILE A 170 -7.34 -13.99 2.63
CA ILE A 170 -7.35 -12.59 3.04
C ILE A 170 -6.38 -12.44 4.20
N LEU A 171 -5.48 -11.48 4.10
CA LEU A 171 -4.54 -11.10 5.16
C LEU A 171 -4.98 -9.77 5.77
N ALA A 172 -4.76 -9.60 7.07
CA ALA A 172 -5.03 -8.33 7.74
C ALA A 172 -4.00 -8.05 8.84
N SER A 173 -3.55 -6.80 8.94
CA SER A 173 -2.61 -6.37 9.96
C SER A 173 -2.62 -4.85 10.17
N SER A 174 -2.30 -4.41 11.37
CA SER A 174 -1.93 -3.02 11.65
C SER A 174 -0.45 -2.71 11.34
N ASP A 175 0.36 -3.74 11.10
CA ASP A 175 1.75 -3.61 10.66
C ASP A 175 1.84 -3.89 9.16
N GLN A 176 2.12 -2.82 8.37
CA GLN A 176 2.23 -2.90 6.91
C GLN A 176 3.45 -3.72 6.47
N VAL A 177 4.53 -3.73 7.27
CA VAL A 177 5.74 -4.49 6.96
C VAL A 177 5.48 -5.98 7.18
N ALA A 178 4.81 -6.32 8.29
CA ALA A 178 4.49 -7.71 8.62
C ALA A 178 3.54 -8.36 7.61
N ILE A 179 2.49 -7.65 7.19
CA ILE A 179 1.55 -8.19 6.20
C ILE A 179 2.24 -8.41 4.84
N ASP A 180 3.11 -7.49 4.43
CA ASP A 180 3.88 -7.62 3.19
C ASP A 180 4.90 -8.77 3.28
N ALA A 181 5.54 -8.97 4.44
CA ALA A 181 6.46 -10.07 4.67
C ALA A 181 5.75 -11.44 4.61
N VAL A 182 4.57 -11.56 5.24
CA VAL A 182 3.77 -12.80 5.17
C VAL A 182 3.32 -13.07 3.74
N ALA A 183 2.79 -12.07 3.04
CA ALA A 183 2.38 -12.22 1.64
C ALA A 183 3.56 -12.62 0.74
N ALA A 184 4.73 -11.99 0.88
CA ALA A 184 5.93 -12.33 0.12
C ALA A 184 6.36 -13.79 0.38
N ARG A 185 6.33 -14.23 1.64
CA ARG A 185 6.64 -15.61 2.01
C ARG A 185 5.66 -16.61 1.38
N MET A 186 4.36 -16.30 1.38
CA MET A 186 3.34 -17.14 0.72
C MET A 186 3.55 -17.21 -0.79
N MET A 187 3.99 -16.11 -1.42
CA MET A 187 4.33 -16.07 -2.86
C MET A 187 5.59 -16.88 -3.20
N GLY A 188 6.38 -17.30 -2.22
CA GLY A 188 7.58 -18.12 -2.39
C GLY A 188 8.89 -17.36 -2.19
N TYR A 189 8.84 -16.06 -1.88
CA TYR A 189 10.03 -15.21 -1.69
C TYR A 189 10.55 -15.24 -0.25
N ASP A 190 11.83 -14.94 -0.09
CA ASP A 190 12.39 -14.55 1.20
C ASP A 190 12.07 -13.06 1.45
N PRO A 191 11.20 -12.72 2.41
CA PRO A 191 10.85 -11.33 2.69
C PRO A 191 12.06 -10.45 3.01
N MET A 192 13.05 -11.02 3.70
CA MET A 192 14.26 -10.27 4.09
C MET A 192 15.23 -10.05 2.92
N SER A 193 15.06 -10.72 1.79
CA SER A 193 15.75 -10.38 0.54
C SER A 193 15.14 -9.18 -0.17
N ILE A 194 13.87 -8.86 0.09
CA ILE A 194 13.16 -7.73 -0.51
C ILE A 194 13.57 -6.43 0.19
N LYS A 195 14.26 -5.56 -0.52
CA LYS A 195 14.95 -4.39 0.04
C LYS A 195 14.04 -3.47 0.87
N PHE A 196 12.81 -3.15 0.41
CA PHE A 196 11.95 -2.22 1.16
C PHE A 196 11.43 -2.85 2.47
N ILE A 197 11.15 -4.16 2.49
CA ILE A 197 10.72 -4.88 3.71
C ILE A 197 11.87 -4.90 4.71
N ARG A 198 13.06 -5.32 4.27
CA ARG A 198 14.25 -5.36 5.12
C ARG A 198 14.59 -3.98 5.67
N THR A 199 14.62 -2.95 4.82
CA THR A 199 14.98 -1.59 5.27
C THR A 199 13.98 -1.06 6.30
N ALA A 200 12.68 -1.29 6.10
CA ALA A 200 11.66 -0.89 7.07
C ALA A 200 11.81 -1.64 8.41
N HIS A 201 12.12 -2.95 8.36
CA HIS A 201 12.43 -3.75 9.54
C HIS A 201 13.66 -3.24 10.29
N ASP A 202 14.76 -3.01 9.59
CA ASP A 202 16.03 -2.54 10.15
C ASP A 202 15.90 -1.16 10.82
N LEU A 203 14.98 -0.32 10.34
CA LEU A 203 14.65 0.98 10.91
C LEU A 203 13.60 0.92 12.04
N GLY A 204 13.09 -0.27 12.37
CA GLY A 204 12.09 -0.45 13.42
C GLY A 204 10.71 0.10 13.07
N LEU A 205 10.37 0.22 11.77
CA LEU A 205 9.08 0.71 11.29
C LEU A 205 8.00 -0.38 11.23
N GLY A 206 8.37 -1.63 11.44
CA GLY A 206 7.50 -2.80 11.47
C GLY A 206 8.31 -4.09 11.41
N CYS A 207 7.65 -5.23 11.50
CA CYS A 207 8.30 -6.55 11.54
C CYS A 207 8.37 -7.20 10.15
N GLY A 208 9.58 -7.29 9.57
CA GLY A 208 9.82 -7.94 8.28
C GLY A 208 10.28 -9.40 8.39
N ASP A 209 10.72 -9.85 9.57
CA ASP A 209 11.18 -11.22 9.78
C ASP A 209 10.01 -12.15 10.08
N PRO A 210 9.68 -13.11 9.20
CA PRO A 210 8.56 -14.02 9.42
C PRO A 210 8.64 -14.87 10.68
N ARG A 211 9.85 -15.01 11.27
CA ARG A 211 10.05 -15.78 12.52
C ARG A 211 9.57 -15.01 13.75
N GLU A 212 9.43 -13.70 13.63
CA GLU A 212 9.00 -12.79 14.70
C GLU A 212 7.53 -12.38 14.55
N ILE A 213 6.86 -12.82 13.47
CA ILE A 213 5.46 -12.50 13.18
C ILE A 213 4.55 -13.60 13.73
N GLU A 214 3.65 -13.23 14.63
CA GLU A 214 2.58 -14.12 15.09
C GLU A 214 1.43 -14.14 14.08
N ILE A 215 1.06 -15.33 13.62
CA ILE A 215 -0.10 -15.54 12.74
C ILE A 215 -1.31 -15.91 13.59
N VAL A 216 -2.37 -15.11 13.49
CA VAL A 216 -3.65 -15.36 14.13
C VAL A 216 -4.66 -15.75 13.06
N GLY A 217 -5.42 -16.81 13.28
CA GLY A 217 -6.39 -17.36 12.32
C GLY A 217 -5.87 -18.66 11.68
N ASP A 218 -5.95 -18.75 10.35
CA ASP A 218 -5.48 -19.94 9.62
C ASP A 218 -3.97 -19.92 9.39
N ALA A 219 -3.23 -20.37 10.41
CA ALA A 219 -1.78 -20.44 10.32
C ALA A 219 -1.30 -21.45 9.24
N ALA A 220 -2.10 -22.48 8.93
CA ALA A 220 -1.74 -23.44 7.90
C ALA A 220 -1.75 -22.82 6.50
N ALA A 221 -2.71 -21.96 6.21
CA ALA A 221 -2.73 -21.19 4.97
C ALA A 221 -1.49 -20.28 4.82
N ALA A 222 -1.02 -19.67 5.91
CA ALA A 222 0.17 -18.82 5.88
C ALA A 222 1.48 -19.61 5.67
N GLU A 223 1.48 -20.92 5.88
CA GLU A 223 2.64 -21.79 5.58
C GLU A 223 2.71 -22.25 4.11
N GLU A 224 1.65 -22.04 3.33
CA GLU A 224 1.67 -22.36 1.92
C GLU A 224 2.76 -21.59 1.17
N ARG A 225 3.26 -22.18 0.07
CA ARG A 225 4.20 -21.57 -0.87
C ARG A 225 3.65 -21.74 -2.27
N TRP A 226 3.52 -20.62 -2.97
CA TRP A 226 2.85 -20.61 -4.28
C TRP A 226 3.82 -20.67 -5.47
N ASP A 227 5.12 -20.67 -5.22
CA ASP A 227 6.20 -20.75 -6.21
C ASP A 227 6.03 -19.73 -7.35
N PHE A 228 5.71 -18.48 -6.99
CA PHE A 228 5.59 -17.39 -7.97
C PHE A 228 6.96 -17.06 -8.55
N THR A 229 6.96 -16.69 -9.83
CA THR A 229 8.18 -16.30 -10.54
C THR A 229 8.67 -14.93 -10.09
N ASP A 230 9.96 -14.79 -9.74
CA ASP A 230 10.50 -13.47 -9.40
C ASP A 230 10.50 -12.59 -10.66
N PRO A 231 9.72 -11.51 -10.68
CA PRO A 231 9.58 -10.66 -11.85
C PRO A 231 10.77 -9.72 -12.06
N THR A 232 11.75 -9.73 -11.15
CA THR A 232 12.98 -8.90 -11.24
C THR A 232 14.13 -9.66 -11.88
N GLU A 233 14.00 -10.97 -12.08
CA GLU A 233 15.01 -11.84 -12.70
C GLU A 233 14.80 -12.06 -14.21
N GLU A 234 13.72 -11.54 -14.80
CA GLU A 234 13.45 -11.53 -16.24
C GLU A 234 13.88 -10.18 -16.84
#